data_a45b040db5c19c49f4628b122c82fe09
#
_entry.id   a45b040db5c19c49f4628b122c82fe09
#
_cell.length_a   1.000
_cell.length_b   1.000
_cell.length_c   1.000
_cell.angle_alpha   90.00
_cell.angle_beta   90.00
_cell.angle_gamma   90.00
#
_symmetry.space_group_name_H-M   'P 1'
#
loop_
_entity.id
_entity.type
_entity.pdbx_description
1 polymer ?
#
loop_
_entity_poly.entity_id
_entity_poly.type
_entity_poly.pdbx_seq_one_letter_code
_entity_poly.pdbx_strand_id
1 'polypeptide(L)'
;MREKFDILIIGAGASGLAAAINAKRTAPRLGVAVLERLPRVGKKILATGNGRCNLTNLNANSHAYTNSEFAGSVFSKYGEERVLEFFKSLGLLTYSDSCGRVYPMSNAASSVLDCLRFEAERLGVQSICENNCEKIEPTDGGFLINGRYTARKIIVCTGGCASPSQGSDGSGYKLLSSLGHTVTELYPSLVQLTSPDRQLRQLKGMRVHDAVISAVGRLSRGELLFTDYGLSGIAAMEISADIAKAAKTSPVKASLDLIPSMGERETADFLFELRGKCGDMLIGILPRAVGTAVLKAAGIDPKAEVRSLGRNAFIKIARTAKNFPMTFDGTKGFQNAQVTRGGINIKEFDGKTLESKKVPGLFCAGELLDVDGGCGGFNLQWAWASGLLAGESAAKSI
;
A
#
# COMPACT_ATOMS: atom_id res chain seq x y z
N MET A 1 -17.28 37.07 2.77
CA MET A 1 -15.87 37.42 2.33
C MET A 1 -15.15 36.13 1.96
N ARG A 2 -14.30 36.18 0.93
CA ARG A 2 -13.47 35.03 0.55
C ARG A 2 -12.27 34.96 1.50
N GLU A 3 -11.96 33.74 2.01
CA GLU A 3 -10.75 33.51 2.80
C GLU A 3 -9.55 33.37 1.86
N LYS A 4 -8.44 34.04 2.21
CA LYS A 4 -7.24 34.12 1.34
C LYS A 4 -6.05 33.41 1.98
N PHE A 5 -5.38 32.57 1.19
CA PHE A 5 -4.17 31.86 1.59
C PHE A 5 -3.07 32.01 0.51
N ASP A 6 -1.83 31.88 0.89
CA ASP A 6 -0.75 31.74 -0.07
C ASP A 6 -0.72 30.32 -0.62
N ILE A 7 -0.83 29.31 0.26
CA ILE A 7 -0.87 27.91 -0.10
C ILE A 7 -2.10 27.25 0.55
N LEU A 8 -2.92 26.59 -0.26
CA LEU A 8 -4.03 25.77 0.23
C LEU A 8 -3.79 24.33 -0.15
N ILE A 9 -3.78 23.45 0.87
CA ILE A 9 -3.57 22.00 0.70
C ILE A 9 -4.92 21.31 0.79
N ILE A 10 -5.23 20.42 -0.16
CA ILE A 10 -6.49 19.69 -0.23
C ILE A 10 -6.24 18.27 0.21
N GLY A 11 -6.76 17.92 1.40
CA GLY A 11 -6.54 16.65 2.08
C GLY A 11 -5.46 16.72 3.17
N ALA A 12 -5.85 16.45 4.41
CA ALA A 12 -4.99 16.46 5.59
C ALA A 12 -4.55 15.05 6.00
N GLY A 13 -4.21 14.21 5.02
CA GLY A 13 -3.58 12.91 5.23
C GLY A 13 -2.06 13.03 5.46
N ALA A 14 -1.35 11.93 5.29
CA ALA A 14 0.10 11.85 5.46
C ALA A 14 0.84 12.91 4.61
N SER A 15 0.63 12.90 3.29
CA SER A 15 1.28 13.83 2.37
C SER A 15 0.87 15.29 2.61
N GLY A 16 -0.41 15.54 2.93
CA GLY A 16 -0.89 16.90 3.13
C GLY A 16 -0.34 17.55 4.40
N LEU A 17 -0.26 16.83 5.51
CA LEU A 17 0.34 17.34 6.74
C LEU A 17 1.85 17.57 6.58
N ALA A 18 2.56 16.64 5.91
CA ALA A 18 3.98 16.82 5.59
C ALA A 18 4.20 18.04 4.69
N ALA A 19 3.35 18.24 3.67
CA ALA A 19 3.42 19.41 2.78
C ALA A 19 3.19 20.72 3.53
N ALA A 20 2.18 20.78 4.40
CA ALA A 20 1.85 21.98 5.18
C ALA A 20 3.00 22.39 6.11
N ILE A 21 3.55 21.43 6.85
CA ILE A 21 4.66 21.67 7.76
C ILE A 21 5.89 22.14 6.98
N ASN A 22 6.22 21.46 5.89
CA ASN A 22 7.42 21.81 5.13
C ASN A 22 7.28 23.13 4.37
N ALA A 23 6.10 23.47 3.88
CA ALA A 23 5.82 24.80 3.31
C ALA A 23 6.06 25.93 4.33
N LYS A 24 5.54 25.76 5.55
CA LYS A 24 5.73 26.74 6.64
C LYS A 24 7.18 26.82 7.12
N ARG A 25 7.91 25.70 7.17
CA ARG A 25 9.33 25.69 7.52
C ARG A 25 10.18 26.37 6.44
N THR A 26 9.80 26.22 5.17
CA THR A 26 10.49 26.83 4.02
C THR A 26 10.25 28.35 3.97
N ALA A 27 9.01 28.77 4.18
CA ALA A 27 8.61 30.18 4.14
C ALA A 27 7.64 30.51 5.30
N PRO A 28 8.15 30.81 6.50
CA PRO A 28 7.36 30.98 7.72
C PRO A 28 6.27 32.07 7.67
N ARG A 29 6.43 33.06 6.78
CA ARG A 29 5.49 34.19 6.66
C ARG A 29 4.25 33.86 5.82
N LEU A 30 4.27 32.78 5.02
CA LEU A 30 3.16 32.43 4.15
C LEU A 30 1.94 31.98 4.96
N GLY A 31 0.75 32.40 4.51
CA GLY A 31 -0.51 31.87 4.99
C GLY A 31 -0.78 30.48 4.39
N VAL A 32 -0.70 29.43 5.21
CA VAL A 32 -0.90 28.05 4.80
C VAL A 32 -2.11 27.47 5.50
N ALA A 33 -3.02 26.86 4.72
CA ALA A 33 -4.17 26.13 5.26
C ALA A 33 -4.29 24.75 4.63
N VAL A 34 -4.94 23.84 5.36
CA VAL A 34 -5.27 22.49 4.90
C VAL A 34 -6.79 22.31 4.97
N LEU A 35 -7.43 21.93 3.85
CA LEU A 35 -8.82 21.51 3.81
C LEU A 35 -8.92 20.01 4.03
N GLU A 36 -9.76 19.61 4.97
CA GLU A 36 -10.04 18.20 5.26
C GLU A 36 -11.55 17.98 5.27
N ARG A 37 -12.01 16.98 4.50
CA ARG A 37 -13.44 16.64 4.42
C ARG A 37 -13.99 15.98 5.68
N LEU A 38 -13.14 15.29 6.43
CA LEU A 38 -13.51 14.62 7.66
C LEU A 38 -13.44 15.56 8.87
N PRO A 39 -14.08 15.19 10.00
CA PRO A 39 -14.01 16.00 11.23
C PRO A 39 -12.63 16.09 11.85
N ARG A 40 -11.67 15.23 11.40
CA ARG A 40 -10.32 15.16 11.95
C ARG A 40 -9.29 14.91 10.86
N VAL A 41 -8.15 15.55 10.98
CA VAL A 41 -7.00 15.31 10.11
C VAL A 41 -6.38 13.92 10.35
N GLY A 42 -5.70 13.33 9.37
CA GLY A 42 -4.83 12.17 9.49
C GLY A 42 -5.52 10.84 9.81
N LYS A 43 -6.83 10.68 9.57
CA LYS A 43 -7.59 9.48 9.95
C LYS A 43 -6.99 8.19 9.40
N LYS A 44 -6.55 8.17 8.13
CA LYS A 44 -5.94 6.98 7.52
C LYS A 44 -4.59 6.62 8.16
N ILE A 45 -3.83 7.58 8.69
CA ILE A 45 -2.56 7.32 9.40
C ILE A 45 -2.81 6.38 10.59
N LEU A 46 -3.88 6.59 11.36
CA LEU A 46 -4.20 5.79 12.54
C LEU A 46 -4.46 4.31 12.24
N ALA A 47 -4.87 3.97 11.01
CA ALA A 47 -5.13 2.59 10.60
C ALA A 47 -3.88 1.88 10.06
N THR A 48 -2.80 2.61 9.77
CA THR A 48 -1.59 2.04 9.15
C THR A 48 -0.80 1.16 10.13
N GLY A 49 -0.13 0.12 9.58
CA GLY A 49 0.68 -0.79 10.38
C GLY A 49 -0.08 -1.47 11.53
N ASN A 50 -1.39 -1.77 11.35
CA ASN A 50 -2.27 -2.29 12.41
C ASN A 50 -2.30 -1.38 13.64
N GLY A 51 -2.41 -0.07 13.44
CA GLY A 51 -2.45 0.93 14.51
C GLY A 51 -1.08 1.36 15.06
N ARG A 52 0.02 0.83 14.50
CA ARG A 52 1.39 1.18 14.93
C ARG A 52 2.07 2.21 14.03
N CYS A 53 1.54 2.48 12.84
CA CYS A 53 2.14 3.27 11.78
C CYS A 53 3.52 2.73 11.33
N ASN A 54 3.53 1.85 10.34
CA ASN A 54 4.78 1.48 9.65
C ASN A 54 5.25 2.67 8.80
N LEU A 55 6.02 3.54 9.41
CA LEU A 55 6.31 4.91 8.98
C LEU A 55 7.10 4.94 7.67
N THR A 56 8.07 4.07 7.52
CA THR A 56 8.91 3.89 6.33
C THR A 56 9.56 2.50 6.33
N ASN A 57 10.41 2.26 5.35
CA ASN A 57 11.27 1.08 5.29
C ASN A 57 12.70 1.52 4.93
N LEU A 58 13.70 0.96 5.60
CA LEU A 58 15.12 1.23 5.32
C LEU A 58 15.54 0.81 3.90
N ASN A 59 14.74 -0.06 3.26
CA ASN A 59 14.94 -0.50 1.88
C ASN A 59 14.08 0.28 0.87
N ALA A 60 13.52 1.43 1.26
CA ALA A 60 12.62 2.23 0.42
C ALA A 60 13.38 3.02 -0.65
N ASN A 61 14.10 2.31 -1.53
CA ASN A 61 14.69 2.87 -2.74
C ASN A 61 13.67 2.92 -3.89
N SER A 62 13.98 3.65 -4.95
CA SER A 62 13.05 3.88 -6.07
C SER A 62 12.61 2.60 -6.79
N HIS A 63 13.45 1.57 -6.84
CA HIS A 63 13.14 0.29 -7.52
C HIS A 63 12.03 -0.50 -6.83
N ALA A 64 11.70 -0.17 -5.57
CA ALA A 64 10.60 -0.79 -4.85
C ALA A 64 9.21 -0.22 -5.24
N TYR A 65 9.15 0.70 -6.18
CA TYR A 65 7.93 1.39 -6.58
C TYR A 65 7.62 1.23 -8.07
N THR A 66 6.32 1.30 -8.38
CA THR A 66 5.91 1.59 -9.75
C THR A 66 6.42 2.97 -10.16
N ASN A 67 6.65 3.19 -11.47
CA ASN A 67 7.21 4.45 -11.95
C ASN A 67 8.50 4.90 -11.23
N SER A 68 9.43 3.95 -11.08
CA SER A 68 10.65 4.05 -10.29
C SER A 68 11.52 5.28 -10.57
N GLU A 69 11.59 5.75 -11.83
CA GLU A 69 12.35 6.95 -12.22
C GLU A 69 11.74 8.22 -11.61
N PHE A 70 10.41 8.32 -11.64
CA PHE A 70 9.71 9.44 -11.05
C PHE A 70 9.83 9.43 -9.52
N ALA A 71 9.65 8.27 -8.90
CA ALA A 71 9.89 8.10 -7.47
C ALA A 71 11.34 8.44 -7.09
N GLY A 72 12.32 8.01 -7.91
CA GLY A 72 13.75 8.32 -7.73
C GLY A 72 14.04 9.81 -7.76
N SER A 73 13.36 10.58 -8.62
CA SER A 73 13.51 12.03 -8.66
C SER A 73 13.09 12.70 -7.34
N VAL A 74 12.04 12.20 -6.68
CA VAL A 74 11.58 12.67 -5.37
C VAL A 74 12.55 12.22 -4.27
N PHE A 75 12.94 10.94 -4.27
CA PHE A 75 13.80 10.36 -3.24
C PHE A 75 15.24 10.88 -3.28
N SER A 76 15.71 11.39 -4.42
CA SER A 76 17.00 12.08 -4.48
C SER A 76 17.11 13.24 -3.51
N LYS A 77 15.98 13.82 -3.11
CA LYS A 77 15.91 14.93 -2.16
C LYS A 77 15.32 14.52 -0.80
N TYR A 78 14.28 13.70 -0.82
CA TYR A 78 13.55 13.25 0.36
C TYR A 78 13.50 11.71 0.43
N GLY A 79 14.68 11.08 0.49
CA GLY A 79 14.83 9.65 0.76
C GLY A 79 14.42 9.31 2.20
N GLU A 80 14.56 8.02 2.57
CA GLU A 80 14.14 7.53 3.90
C GLU A 80 14.88 8.22 5.04
N GLU A 81 16.18 8.52 4.89
CA GLU A 81 16.95 9.25 5.90
C GLU A 81 16.36 10.64 6.18
N ARG A 82 16.04 11.39 5.13
CA ARG A 82 15.44 12.73 5.25
C ARG A 82 14.06 12.69 5.87
N VAL A 83 13.29 11.67 5.57
CA VAL A 83 11.98 11.44 6.21
C VAL A 83 12.15 11.11 7.69
N LEU A 84 13.12 10.29 8.06
CA LEU A 84 13.43 9.98 9.46
C LEU A 84 13.95 11.23 10.22
N GLU A 85 14.83 12.03 9.60
CA GLU A 85 15.25 13.31 10.17
C GLU A 85 14.08 14.28 10.39
N PHE A 86 13.15 14.34 9.43
CA PHE A 86 11.93 15.14 9.58
C PHE A 86 11.15 14.70 10.81
N PHE A 87 10.84 13.42 10.97
CA PHE A 87 10.11 12.93 12.14
C PHE A 87 10.90 13.11 13.46
N LYS A 88 12.21 12.89 13.44
CA LYS A 88 13.06 13.17 14.61
C LYS A 88 12.99 14.64 15.01
N SER A 89 12.92 15.55 14.04
CA SER A 89 12.77 17.00 14.32
C SER A 89 11.40 17.37 14.91
N LEU A 90 10.40 16.50 14.78
CA LEU A 90 9.10 16.62 15.43
C LEU A 90 9.08 16.00 16.85
N GLY A 91 10.19 15.45 17.33
CA GLY A 91 10.29 14.75 18.60
C GLY A 91 9.88 13.27 18.54
N LEU A 92 9.70 12.69 17.34
CA LEU A 92 9.35 11.29 17.18
C LEU A 92 10.61 10.42 17.03
N LEU A 93 10.87 9.57 18.00
CA LEU A 93 11.91 8.54 17.92
C LEU A 93 11.34 7.26 17.29
N THR A 94 12.18 6.56 16.53
CA THR A 94 11.79 5.37 15.77
C THR A 94 12.75 4.20 16.03
N TYR A 95 12.29 2.99 15.72
CA TYR A 95 13.11 1.78 15.64
C TYR A 95 12.77 1.02 14.36
N SER A 96 13.70 0.15 13.90
CA SER A 96 13.47 -0.75 12.77
C SER A 96 13.44 -2.20 13.21
N ASP A 97 12.66 -3.02 12.52
CA ASP A 97 12.71 -4.48 12.66
C ASP A 97 13.68 -5.13 11.67
N SER A 98 13.83 -6.46 11.76
CA SER A 98 14.72 -7.25 10.90
C SER A 98 14.39 -7.22 9.41
N CYS A 99 13.17 -6.76 9.05
CA CYS A 99 12.74 -6.58 7.66
C CYS A 99 12.91 -5.13 7.17
N GLY A 100 13.56 -4.27 7.97
CA GLY A 100 13.75 -2.85 7.66
C GLY A 100 12.51 -1.98 7.84
N ARG A 101 11.39 -2.52 8.37
CA ARG A 101 10.19 -1.73 8.65
C ARG A 101 10.41 -0.83 9.85
N VAL A 102 10.07 0.44 9.71
CA VAL A 102 10.32 1.45 10.74
C VAL A 102 9.01 1.85 11.43
N TYR A 103 9.05 1.83 12.76
CA TYR A 103 7.91 2.17 13.62
C TYR A 103 8.29 3.25 14.64
N PRO A 104 7.32 4.05 15.15
CA PRO A 104 7.58 4.91 16.29
C PRO A 104 7.92 4.08 17.54
N MET A 105 8.80 4.57 18.40
CA MET A 105 9.16 3.90 19.67
C MET A 105 7.94 3.62 20.55
N SER A 106 6.91 4.45 20.46
CA SER A 106 5.63 4.26 21.17
C SER A 106 4.78 3.10 20.62
N ASN A 107 5.09 2.53 19.45
CA ASN A 107 4.27 1.56 18.73
C ASN A 107 2.82 2.02 18.50
N ALA A 108 2.57 3.31 18.45
CA ALA A 108 1.23 3.90 18.31
C ALA A 108 1.18 4.90 17.15
N ALA A 109 0.28 4.66 16.19
CA ALA A 109 0.06 5.57 15.07
C ALA A 109 -0.46 6.95 15.51
N SER A 110 -1.10 7.02 16.67
CA SER A 110 -1.53 8.28 17.28
C SER A 110 -0.35 9.19 17.59
N SER A 111 0.76 8.66 18.08
CA SER A 111 1.96 9.47 18.36
C SER A 111 2.52 10.14 17.10
N VAL A 112 2.51 9.42 15.96
CA VAL A 112 2.91 10.00 14.67
C VAL A 112 1.99 11.14 14.27
N LEU A 113 0.67 10.93 14.38
CA LEU A 113 -0.32 11.94 14.04
C LEU A 113 -0.25 13.15 14.97
N ASP A 114 -0.07 12.94 16.27
CA ASP A 114 0.00 14.03 17.25
C ASP A 114 1.25 14.89 17.03
N CYS A 115 2.42 14.29 16.77
CA CYS A 115 3.62 15.03 16.40
C CYS A 115 3.40 15.92 15.17
N LEU A 116 2.74 15.40 14.13
CA LEU A 116 2.42 16.18 12.93
C LEU A 116 1.43 17.32 13.24
N ARG A 117 0.37 17.05 14.00
CA ARG A 117 -0.63 18.05 14.36
C ARG A 117 -0.06 19.18 15.21
N PHE A 118 0.68 18.84 16.23
CA PHE A 118 1.28 19.83 17.13
C PHE A 118 2.29 20.72 16.39
N GLU A 119 3.08 20.15 15.50
CA GLU A 119 3.99 20.97 14.71
C GLU A 119 3.25 21.86 13.69
N ALA A 120 2.22 21.34 13.01
CA ALA A 120 1.41 22.14 12.11
C ALA A 120 0.76 23.32 12.86
N GLU A 121 0.19 23.07 14.04
CA GLU A 121 -0.39 24.09 14.91
C GLU A 121 0.65 25.11 15.38
N ARG A 122 1.81 24.64 15.86
CA ARG A 122 2.93 25.50 16.31
C ARG A 122 3.42 26.44 15.20
N LEU A 123 3.41 25.97 13.95
CA LEU A 123 3.78 26.76 12.78
C LEU A 123 2.66 27.67 12.27
N GLY A 124 1.46 27.61 12.85
CA GLY A 124 0.33 28.42 12.45
C GLY A 124 -0.33 27.94 11.14
N VAL A 125 -0.28 26.62 10.85
CA VAL A 125 -1.07 26.04 9.77
C VAL A 125 -2.54 26.00 10.18
N GLN A 126 -3.41 26.55 9.36
CA GLN A 126 -4.86 26.51 9.62
C GLN A 126 -5.47 25.20 9.11
N SER A 127 -5.98 24.36 10.00
CA SER A 127 -6.71 23.15 9.65
C SER A 127 -8.21 23.42 9.56
N ILE A 128 -8.79 23.27 8.37
CA ILE A 128 -10.22 23.52 8.07
C ILE A 128 -10.86 22.16 7.81
N CYS A 129 -11.36 21.54 8.86
CA CYS A 129 -12.07 20.26 8.81
C CYS A 129 -13.52 20.41 8.37
N GLU A 130 -14.20 19.27 8.05
CA GLU A 130 -15.57 19.20 7.55
C GLU A 130 -15.79 20.05 6.29
N ASN A 131 -14.75 20.24 5.52
CA ASN A 131 -14.75 21.00 4.28
C ASN A 131 -14.26 20.12 3.11
N ASN A 132 -15.22 19.57 2.38
CA ASN A 132 -14.94 18.83 1.16
C ASN A 132 -14.59 19.79 0.03
N CYS A 133 -13.49 19.53 -0.69
CA CYS A 133 -13.18 20.24 -1.93
C CYS A 133 -13.98 19.62 -3.07
N GLU A 134 -14.91 20.39 -3.64
CA GLU A 134 -15.78 19.95 -4.75
C GLU A 134 -15.38 20.57 -6.08
N LYS A 135 -14.80 21.76 -6.06
CA LYS A 135 -14.44 22.51 -7.26
C LYS A 135 -13.15 23.31 -7.07
N ILE A 136 -12.31 23.28 -8.08
CA ILE A 136 -11.08 24.08 -8.19
C ILE A 136 -11.19 24.85 -9.51
N GLU A 137 -11.08 26.17 -9.44
CA GLU A 137 -11.14 27.07 -10.60
C GLU A 137 -9.84 27.86 -10.68
N PRO A 138 -9.01 27.68 -11.74
CA PRO A 138 -7.87 28.59 -11.97
C PRO A 138 -8.34 30.04 -12.19
N THR A 139 -7.56 31.00 -11.68
CA THR A 139 -7.81 32.44 -11.82
C THR A 139 -6.49 33.14 -12.18
N ASP A 140 -6.52 34.42 -12.59
CA ASP A 140 -5.32 35.19 -12.98
C ASP A 140 -4.27 35.34 -11.88
N GLY A 141 -4.58 35.00 -10.64
CA GLY A 141 -3.62 35.10 -9.51
C GLY A 141 -3.49 33.86 -8.67
N GLY A 142 -4.00 32.70 -9.15
CA GLY A 142 -4.00 31.43 -8.42
C GLY A 142 -5.28 30.65 -8.62
N PHE A 143 -5.98 30.31 -7.55
CA PHE A 143 -7.11 29.38 -7.58
C PHE A 143 -8.26 29.87 -6.69
N LEU A 144 -9.48 29.59 -7.13
CA LEU A 144 -10.71 29.71 -6.33
C LEU A 144 -11.24 28.30 -6.03
N ILE A 145 -11.38 27.97 -4.76
CA ILE A 145 -11.82 26.67 -4.29
C ILE A 145 -13.21 26.82 -3.67
N ASN A 146 -14.18 26.00 -4.15
CA ASN A 146 -15.58 26.00 -3.73
C ASN A 146 -16.25 27.40 -3.73
N GLY A 147 -15.77 28.35 -4.55
CA GLY A 147 -16.27 29.72 -4.55
C GLY A 147 -15.94 30.52 -3.27
N ARG A 148 -15.30 29.91 -2.27
CA ARG A 148 -15.09 30.46 -0.92
C ARG A 148 -13.62 30.78 -0.62
N TYR A 149 -12.69 29.86 -0.95
CA TYR A 149 -11.27 30.02 -0.63
C TYR A 149 -10.48 30.46 -1.84
N THR A 150 -9.54 31.37 -1.66
CA THR A 150 -8.58 31.74 -2.71
C THR A 150 -7.17 31.41 -2.26
N ALA A 151 -6.34 30.88 -3.17
CA ALA A 151 -4.95 30.55 -2.89
C ALA A 151 -4.07 30.87 -4.10
N ARG A 152 -2.83 31.34 -3.85
CA ARG A 152 -1.83 31.54 -4.92
C ARG A 152 -1.33 30.21 -5.48
N LYS A 153 -1.16 29.21 -4.60
CA LYS A 153 -0.75 27.85 -4.94
C LYS A 153 -1.66 26.84 -4.26
N ILE A 154 -1.85 25.69 -4.89
CA ILE A 154 -2.59 24.57 -4.29
C ILE A 154 -1.77 23.28 -4.35
N ILE A 155 -1.91 22.44 -3.32
CA ILE A 155 -1.32 21.10 -3.27
C ILE A 155 -2.45 20.08 -3.05
N VAL A 156 -2.66 19.18 -4.02
CA VAL A 156 -3.71 18.16 -3.91
C VAL A 156 -3.13 16.88 -3.31
N CYS A 157 -3.65 16.50 -2.13
CA CYS A 157 -3.15 15.41 -1.27
C CYS A 157 -4.28 14.47 -0.83
N THR A 158 -5.28 14.24 -1.67
CA THR A 158 -6.53 13.55 -1.31
C THR A 158 -6.42 12.04 -1.18
N GLY A 159 -5.26 11.46 -1.51
CA GLY A 159 -5.08 10.01 -1.57
C GLY A 159 -5.78 9.37 -2.77
N GLY A 160 -5.81 8.03 -2.81
CA GLY A 160 -6.43 7.23 -3.87
C GLY A 160 -7.87 6.83 -3.57
N CYS A 161 -8.23 5.58 -3.96
CA CYS A 161 -9.53 4.95 -3.73
C CYS A 161 -9.54 3.96 -2.56
N ALA A 162 -8.36 3.61 -2.03
CA ALA A 162 -8.23 2.57 -1.01
C ALA A 162 -8.68 3.05 0.38
N SER A 163 -9.52 2.22 1.04
CA SER A 163 -10.10 2.50 2.36
C SER A 163 -10.94 3.79 2.39
N PRO A 164 -12.01 3.91 1.59
CA PRO A 164 -12.81 5.13 1.46
C PRO A 164 -13.43 5.61 2.79
N SER A 165 -13.72 4.71 3.72
CA SER A 165 -14.19 5.07 5.07
C SER A 165 -13.15 5.85 5.89
N GLN A 166 -11.89 5.84 5.46
CA GLN A 166 -10.79 6.61 6.06
C GLN A 166 -10.53 7.96 5.35
N GLY A 167 -11.37 8.33 4.35
CA GLY A 167 -11.29 9.59 3.65
C GLY A 167 -10.72 9.52 2.22
N SER A 168 -10.22 8.36 1.79
CA SER A 168 -9.56 8.15 0.48
C SER A 168 -10.54 7.46 -0.48
N ASP A 169 -11.41 8.24 -1.14
CA ASP A 169 -12.55 7.75 -1.95
C ASP A 169 -12.42 8.01 -3.46
N GLY A 170 -11.27 8.53 -3.90
CA GLY A 170 -11.01 8.84 -5.30
C GLY A 170 -11.59 10.17 -5.78
N SER A 171 -12.18 11.00 -4.90
CA SER A 171 -12.72 12.32 -5.26
C SER A 171 -11.67 13.25 -5.89
N GLY A 172 -10.41 13.15 -5.46
CA GLY A 172 -9.30 13.93 -6.03
C GLY A 172 -9.03 13.66 -7.51
N TYR A 173 -9.29 12.45 -7.99
CA TYR A 173 -9.17 12.13 -9.41
C TYR A 173 -10.13 12.95 -10.26
N LYS A 174 -11.37 13.13 -9.80
CA LYS A 174 -12.38 13.96 -10.49
C LYS A 174 -11.97 15.43 -10.53
N LEU A 175 -11.44 15.94 -9.40
CA LEU A 175 -10.93 17.32 -9.32
C LEU A 175 -9.83 17.57 -10.35
N LEU A 176 -8.84 16.68 -10.42
CA LEU A 176 -7.72 16.85 -11.34
C LEU A 176 -8.11 16.58 -12.79
N SER A 177 -9.04 15.66 -13.04
CA SER A 177 -9.58 15.44 -14.40
C SER A 177 -10.32 16.68 -14.92
N SER A 178 -11.03 17.42 -14.06
CA SER A 178 -11.68 18.67 -14.46
C SER A 178 -10.69 19.78 -14.82
N LEU A 179 -9.44 19.65 -14.37
CA LEU A 179 -8.32 20.52 -14.71
C LEU A 179 -7.46 20.00 -15.88
N GLY A 180 -7.93 18.95 -16.58
CA GLY A 180 -7.28 18.40 -17.78
C GLY A 180 -6.24 17.32 -17.50
N HIS A 181 -6.08 16.86 -16.26
CA HIS A 181 -5.19 15.73 -15.95
C HIS A 181 -5.82 14.38 -16.28
N THR A 182 -4.98 13.42 -16.66
CA THR A 182 -5.41 12.06 -16.97
C THR A 182 -5.20 11.13 -15.78
N VAL A 183 -6.12 10.19 -15.59
CA VAL A 183 -6.05 9.14 -14.58
C VAL A 183 -5.69 7.83 -15.26
N THR A 184 -4.70 7.13 -14.80
CA THR A 184 -4.37 5.78 -15.25
C THR A 184 -5.39 4.78 -14.69
N GLU A 185 -5.37 3.55 -15.19
CA GLU A 185 -6.32 2.55 -14.73
C GLU A 185 -6.09 2.19 -13.26
N LEU A 186 -7.15 2.23 -12.46
CA LEU A 186 -7.08 2.06 -11.01
C LEU A 186 -7.39 0.62 -10.60
N TYR A 187 -6.54 0.06 -9.73
CA TYR A 187 -6.72 -1.26 -9.15
C TYR A 187 -6.54 -1.24 -7.63
N PRO A 188 -7.34 -2.02 -6.88
CA PRO A 188 -7.07 -2.23 -5.46
C PRO A 188 -5.77 -3.02 -5.31
N SER A 189 -4.87 -2.52 -4.47
CA SER A 189 -3.55 -3.09 -4.18
C SER A 189 -3.38 -3.33 -2.69
N LEU A 190 -2.51 -4.28 -2.33
CA LEU A 190 -2.31 -4.73 -0.96
C LEU A 190 -3.65 -5.11 -0.29
N VAL A 191 -4.36 -6.01 -0.96
CA VAL A 191 -5.71 -6.44 -0.59
C VAL A 191 -5.82 -7.97 -0.67
N GLN A 192 -6.77 -8.54 0.06
CA GLN A 192 -7.03 -9.98 0.05
C GLN A 192 -7.56 -10.42 -1.32
N LEU A 193 -7.13 -11.63 -1.75
CA LEU A 193 -7.59 -12.29 -2.97
C LEU A 193 -8.87 -13.08 -2.71
N THR A 194 -9.79 -13.07 -3.67
CA THR A 194 -10.99 -13.91 -3.66
C THR A 194 -10.83 -15.13 -4.56
N SER A 195 -11.47 -16.22 -4.19
CA SER A 195 -11.41 -17.49 -4.91
C SER A 195 -12.77 -18.18 -4.91
N PRO A 196 -13.20 -18.79 -6.05
CA PRO A 196 -14.41 -19.60 -6.12
C PRO A 196 -14.25 -20.99 -5.48
N ASP A 197 -13.02 -21.39 -5.10
CA ASP A 197 -12.70 -22.73 -4.62
C ASP A 197 -13.30 -23.01 -3.24
N ARG A 198 -14.38 -23.76 -3.21
CA ARG A 198 -15.12 -24.09 -1.96
C ARG A 198 -14.27 -24.86 -0.94
N GLN A 199 -13.23 -25.56 -1.39
CA GLN A 199 -12.32 -26.33 -0.52
C GLN A 199 -11.57 -25.44 0.49
N LEU A 200 -11.37 -24.17 0.18
CA LEU A 200 -10.72 -23.19 1.06
C LEU A 200 -11.43 -23.02 2.40
N ARG A 201 -12.75 -23.23 2.46
CA ARG A 201 -13.51 -23.14 3.72
C ARG A 201 -12.98 -24.10 4.78
N GLN A 202 -12.45 -25.27 4.36
CA GLN A 202 -11.84 -26.26 5.26
C GLN A 202 -10.45 -25.82 5.76
N LEU A 203 -9.84 -24.85 5.09
CA LEU A 203 -8.52 -24.30 5.42
C LEU A 203 -8.61 -22.96 6.16
N LYS A 204 -9.81 -22.45 6.42
CA LYS A 204 -10.02 -21.16 7.09
C LYS A 204 -9.20 -21.05 8.37
N GLY A 205 -8.43 -19.96 8.48
CA GLY A 205 -7.57 -19.66 9.61
C GLY A 205 -6.20 -20.36 9.58
N MET A 206 -5.96 -21.28 8.62
CA MET A 206 -4.64 -21.90 8.47
C MET A 206 -3.65 -20.91 7.90
N ARG A 207 -2.45 -20.89 8.49
CA ARG A 207 -1.36 -19.99 8.13
C ARG A 207 -0.15 -20.80 7.67
N VAL A 208 0.44 -20.42 6.55
CA VAL A 208 1.73 -20.90 6.07
C VAL A 208 2.70 -19.72 6.13
N HIS A 209 3.72 -19.82 6.96
CA HIS A 209 4.60 -18.69 7.26
C HIS A 209 5.48 -18.27 6.10
N ASP A 210 5.86 -19.20 5.24
CA ASP A 210 6.67 -18.94 4.05
C ASP A 210 6.11 -19.74 2.88
N ALA A 211 5.61 -19.06 1.88
CA ALA A 211 5.07 -19.65 0.66
C ALA A 211 5.31 -18.72 -0.52
N VAL A 212 5.20 -19.27 -1.74
CA VAL A 212 5.29 -18.47 -2.97
C VAL A 212 4.00 -18.65 -3.76
N ILE A 213 3.41 -17.54 -4.19
CA ILE A 213 2.34 -17.50 -5.18
C ILE A 213 2.96 -17.25 -6.55
N SER A 214 2.66 -18.12 -7.51
CA SER A 214 2.98 -17.92 -8.93
C SER A 214 1.69 -17.68 -9.71
N ALA A 215 1.54 -16.49 -10.27
CA ALA A 215 0.39 -16.10 -11.09
C ALA A 215 0.75 -14.94 -12.02
N VAL A 216 0.07 -14.83 -13.16
CA VAL A 216 0.20 -13.72 -14.13
C VAL A 216 1.66 -13.38 -14.51
N GLY A 217 2.52 -14.40 -14.57
CA GLY A 217 3.96 -14.22 -14.87
C GLY A 217 4.78 -13.61 -13.73
N ARG A 218 4.22 -13.51 -12.51
CA ARG A 218 4.89 -12.96 -11.32
C ARG A 218 4.98 -13.98 -10.20
N LEU A 219 5.96 -13.79 -9.34
CA LEU A 219 6.15 -14.51 -8.09
C LEU A 219 6.00 -13.54 -6.92
N SER A 220 5.31 -13.98 -5.88
CA SER A 220 5.23 -13.25 -4.61
C SER A 220 5.47 -14.21 -3.45
N ARG A 221 6.42 -13.88 -2.58
CA ARG A 221 6.83 -14.72 -1.43
C ARG A 221 6.46 -14.05 -0.11
N GLY A 222 5.98 -14.84 0.82
CA GLY A 222 5.68 -14.39 2.18
C GLY A 222 4.66 -15.28 2.87
N GLU A 223 4.15 -14.81 3.99
CA GLU A 223 3.09 -15.48 4.72
C GLU A 223 1.81 -15.56 3.88
N LEU A 224 1.15 -16.74 3.95
CA LEU A 224 -0.21 -16.96 3.46
C LEU A 224 -1.16 -17.25 4.61
N LEU A 225 -2.33 -16.65 4.56
CA LEU A 225 -3.46 -16.94 5.44
C LEU A 225 -4.65 -17.40 4.58
N PHE A 226 -5.07 -18.64 4.76
CA PHE A 226 -6.28 -19.17 4.14
C PHE A 226 -7.53 -18.63 4.84
N THR A 227 -8.49 -18.19 4.06
CA THR A 227 -9.76 -17.63 4.54
C THR A 227 -10.93 -18.36 3.88
N ASP A 228 -12.16 -18.08 4.30
CA ASP A 228 -13.36 -18.65 3.69
C ASP A 228 -13.70 -18.05 2.32
N TYR A 229 -13.07 -16.93 1.95
CA TYR A 229 -13.26 -16.24 0.67
C TYR A 229 -12.06 -16.35 -0.27
N GLY A 230 -10.91 -16.81 0.18
CA GLY A 230 -9.68 -16.84 -0.63
C GLY A 230 -8.41 -16.81 0.21
N LEU A 231 -7.46 -15.99 -0.17
CA LEU A 231 -6.16 -15.83 0.51
C LEU A 231 -5.93 -14.41 1.01
N SER A 232 -5.27 -14.32 2.15
CA SER A 232 -4.67 -13.12 2.72
C SER A 232 -3.20 -13.40 3.06
N GLY A 233 -2.53 -12.43 3.71
CA GLY A 233 -1.10 -12.51 4.02
C GLY A 233 -0.25 -11.78 2.99
N ILE A 234 1.03 -11.60 3.30
CA ILE A 234 1.93 -10.74 2.52
C ILE A 234 2.02 -11.20 1.07
N ALA A 235 2.23 -12.51 0.82
CA ALA A 235 2.34 -13.03 -0.53
C ALA A 235 1.07 -12.78 -1.39
N ALA A 236 -0.12 -12.92 -0.80
CA ALA A 236 -1.37 -12.64 -1.49
C ALA A 236 -1.58 -11.15 -1.75
N MET A 237 -1.22 -10.29 -0.79
CA MET A 237 -1.42 -8.85 -0.89
C MET A 237 -0.48 -8.22 -1.92
N GLU A 238 0.78 -8.63 -1.99
CA GLU A 238 1.76 -8.11 -2.92
C GLU A 238 1.40 -8.31 -4.41
N ILE A 239 0.76 -9.43 -4.74
CA ILE A 239 0.37 -9.76 -6.11
C ILE A 239 -1.07 -9.31 -6.45
N SER A 240 -1.78 -8.74 -5.48
CA SER A 240 -3.23 -8.52 -5.57
C SER A 240 -3.66 -7.59 -6.71
N ALA A 241 -2.91 -6.52 -6.99
CA ALA A 241 -3.24 -5.61 -8.08
C ALA A 241 -3.11 -6.26 -9.45
N ASP A 242 -2.10 -7.12 -9.65
CA ASP A 242 -1.91 -7.86 -10.90
C ASP A 242 -3.03 -8.89 -11.09
N ILE A 243 -3.44 -9.56 -10.02
CA ILE A 243 -4.62 -10.45 -10.02
C ILE A 243 -5.89 -9.65 -10.31
N ALA A 244 -6.10 -8.50 -9.65
CA ALA A 244 -7.27 -7.64 -9.88
C ALA A 244 -7.38 -7.20 -11.34
N LYS A 245 -6.23 -6.88 -11.97
CA LYS A 245 -6.16 -6.53 -13.39
C LYS A 245 -6.54 -7.70 -14.28
N ALA A 246 -5.92 -8.85 -14.09
CA ALA A 246 -6.15 -10.03 -14.93
C ALA A 246 -7.55 -10.62 -14.76
N ALA A 247 -8.09 -10.62 -13.56
CA ALA A 247 -9.40 -11.15 -13.23
C ALA A 247 -10.57 -10.35 -13.84
N LYS A 248 -10.34 -9.14 -14.36
CA LYS A 248 -11.34 -8.41 -15.16
C LYS A 248 -11.75 -9.18 -16.43
N THR A 249 -10.85 -9.97 -16.97
CA THR A 249 -11.09 -10.71 -18.24
C THR A 249 -11.55 -12.14 -17.95
N SER A 250 -10.89 -12.83 -17.01
CA SER A 250 -11.21 -14.21 -16.64
C SER A 250 -10.56 -14.59 -15.32
N PRO A 251 -11.10 -15.60 -14.61
CA PRO A 251 -10.47 -16.13 -13.40
C PRO A 251 -9.00 -16.52 -13.65
N VAL A 252 -8.13 -16.14 -12.72
CA VAL A 252 -6.69 -16.31 -12.79
C VAL A 252 -6.28 -17.63 -12.18
N LYS A 253 -5.66 -18.50 -12.98
CA LYS A 253 -5.01 -19.71 -12.47
C LYS A 253 -3.68 -19.34 -11.81
N ALA A 254 -3.43 -19.93 -10.65
CA ALA A 254 -2.24 -19.72 -9.87
C ALA A 254 -1.72 -21.05 -9.29
N SER A 255 -0.48 -21.09 -8.92
CA SER A 255 0.09 -22.17 -8.10
C SER A 255 0.72 -21.61 -6.83
N LEU A 256 0.62 -22.38 -5.75
CA LEU A 256 1.26 -22.07 -4.48
C LEU A 256 2.41 -23.08 -4.27
N ASP A 257 3.62 -22.57 -4.07
CA ASP A 257 4.70 -23.33 -3.44
C ASP A 257 4.56 -23.16 -1.92
N LEU A 258 4.10 -24.21 -1.25
CA LEU A 258 3.86 -24.22 0.19
C LEU A 258 5.11 -24.62 1.00
N ILE A 259 6.20 -25.00 0.32
CA ILE A 259 7.46 -25.46 0.92
C ILE A 259 8.66 -24.87 0.12
N PRO A 260 8.79 -23.54 0.02
CA PRO A 260 9.82 -22.93 -0.82
C PRO A 260 11.25 -23.16 -0.33
N SER A 261 11.42 -23.56 0.92
CA SER A 261 12.73 -23.88 1.55
C SER A 261 13.33 -25.21 1.10
N MET A 262 12.54 -26.09 0.48
CA MET A 262 12.98 -27.42 0.02
C MET A 262 12.70 -27.61 -1.47
N GLY A 263 13.59 -28.32 -2.17
CA GLY A 263 13.38 -28.75 -3.55
C GLY A 263 12.33 -29.88 -3.67
N GLU A 264 11.77 -30.11 -4.88
CA GLU A 264 10.79 -31.18 -5.12
C GLU A 264 11.38 -32.56 -4.75
N ARG A 265 12.62 -32.83 -5.19
CA ARG A 265 13.29 -34.11 -4.90
C ARG A 265 13.62 -34.27 -3.42
N GLU A 266 14.14 -33.25 -2.79
CA GLU A 266 14.45 -33.24 -1.36
C GLU A 266 13.19 -33.48 -0.52
N THR A 267 12.08 -32.81 -0.86
CA THR A 267 10.80 -33.03 -0.21
C THR A 267 10.32 -34.48 -0.38
N ALA A 268 10.43 -35.05 -1.59
CA ALA A 268 10.03 -36.41 -1.87
C ALA A 268 10.87 -37.44 -1.10
N ASP A 269 12.19 -37.26 -1.06
CA ASP A 269 13.12 -38.12 -0.34
C ASP A 269 12.88 -38.06 1.17
N PHE A 270 12.63 -36.85 1.73
CA PHE A 270 12.25 -36.69 3.13
C PHE A 270 10.94 -37.47 3.46
N LEU A 271 9.92 -37.33 2.62
CA LEU A 271 8.63 -38.01 2.83
C LEU A 271 8.74 -39.53 2.72
N PHE A 272 9.65 -40.06 1.91
CA PHE A 272 9.88 -41.48 1.72
C PHE A 272 10.40 -42.19 2.99
N GLU A 273 11.14 -41.47 3.83
CA GLU A 273 11.69 -42.00 5.09
C GLU A 273 10.63 -42.09 6.22
N LEU A 274 9.47 -41.44 6.05
CA LEU A 274 8.43 -41.40 7.07
C LEU A 274 7.67 -42.73 7.20
N ARG A 275 6.98 -42.94 8.32
CA ARG A 275 6.20 -44.10 8.65
C ARG A 275 4.83 -43.67 9.21
N GLY A 276 3.90 -44.60 9.27
CA GLY A 276 2.57 -44.38 9.80
C GLY A 276 1.54 -44.05 8.72
N LYS A 277 0.55 -43.23 9.02
CA LYS A 277 -0.53 -42.84 8.10
C LYS A 277 -0.13 -41.70 7.20
N CYS A 278 -0.60 -41.73 5.96
CA CYS A 278 -0.33 -40.66 5.00
C CYS A 278 -0.80 -39.28 5.51
N GLY A 279 -1.93 -39.21 6.22
CA GLY A 279 -2.47 -37.97 6.78
C GLY A 279 -1.56 -37.25 7.79
N ASP A 280 -0.57 -37.97 8.31
CA ASP A 280 0.39 -37.42 9.28
C ASP A 280 1.72 -37.03 8.65
N MET A 281 1.98 -37.35 7.38
CA MET A 281 3.28 -37.15 6.72
C MET A 281 3.72 -35.67 6.65
N LEU A 282 2.79 -34.76 6.48
CA LEU A 282 3.10 -33.34 6.27
C LEU A 282 3.00 -32.50 7.55
N ILE A 283 2.67 -33.09 8.71
CA ILE A 283 2.44 -32.34 9.97
C ILE A 283 3.67 -31.57 10.44
N GLY A 284 4.86 -32.12 10.22
CA GLY A 284 6.14 -31.46 10.56
C GLY A 284 6.54 -30.32 9.62
N ILE A 285 5.80 -30.13 8.52
CA ILE A 285 6.12 -29.18 7.46
C ILE A 285 5.00 -28.14 7.30
N LEU A 286 3.74 -28.60 7.29
CA LEU A 286 2.55 -27.79 7.02
C LEU A 286 1.50 -27.95 8.14
N PRO A 287 0.62 -26.98 8.35
CA PRO A 287 -0.56 -27.18 9.18
C PRO A 287 -1.35 -28.41 8.69
N ARG A 288 -1.82 -29.25 9.63
CA ARG A 288 -2.48 -30.53 9.32
C ARG A 288 -3.56 -30.43 8.22
N ALA A 289 -4.42 -29.41 8.28
CA ALA A 289 -5.46 -29.23 7.28
C ALA A 289 -4.91 -28.95 5.88
N VAL A 290 -3.84 -28.12 5.79
CA VAL A 290 -3.15 -27.80 4.52
C VAL A 290 -2.48 -29.06 3.97
N GLY A 291 -1.74 -29.80 4.81
CA GLY A 291 -1.13 -31.08 4.42
C GLY A 291 -2.18 -32.09 3.90
N THR A 292 -3.32 -32.19 4.56
CA THR A 292 -4.44 -33.04 4.11
C THR A 292 -4.97 -32.61 2.74
N ALA A 293 -5.07 -31.30 2.50
CA ALA A 293 -5.51 -30.78 1.20
C ALA A 293 -4.49 -31.10 0.09
N VAL A 294 -3.19 -30.99 0.38
CA VAL A 294 -2.12 -31.39 -0.54
C VAL A 294 -2.23 -32.89 -0.90
N LEU A 295 -2.41 -33.76 0.09
CA LEU A 295 -2.57 -35.21 -0.16
C LEU A 295 -3.78 -35.49 -1.04
N LYS A 296 -4.94 -34.91 -0.75
CA LYS A 296 -6.15 -35.04 -1.56
C LYS A 296 -5.93 -34.56 -3.00
N ALA A 297 -5.29 -33.41 -3.18
CA ALA A 297 -4.95 -32.86 -4.50
C ALA A 297 -3.97 -33.77 -5.26
N ALA A 298 -3.06 -34.43 -4.54
CA ALA A 298 -2.18 -35.48 -5.09
C ALA A 298 -2.89 -36.81 -5.35
N GLY A 299 -4.19 -36.99 -4.98
CA GLY A 299 -4.92 -38.24 -5.12
C GLY A 299 -4.48 -39.32 -4.16
N ILE A 300 -3.98 -38.95 -2.98
CA ILE A 300 -3.52 -39.85 -1.93
C ILE A 300 -4.58 -39.88 -0.82
N ASP A 301 -5.02 -41.11 -0.42
CA ASP A 301 -5.92 -41.26 0.72
C ASP A 301 -5.15 -40.99 2.03
N PRO A 302 -5.56 -39.98 2.83
CA PRO A 302 -4.91 -39.68 4.11
C PRO A 302 -4.98 -40.86 5.13
N LYS A 303 -5.90 -41.81 4.95
CA LYS A 303 -6.05 -42.97 5.82
C LYS A 303 -5.12 -44.13 5.44
N ALA A 304 -4.55 -44.12 4.23
CA ALA A 304 -3.64 -45.15 3.78
C ALA A 304 -2.34 -45.15 4.62
N GLU A 305 -1.68 -46.28 4.64
CA GLU A 305 -0.36 -46.46 5.26
C GLU A 305 0.73 -45.96 4.32
N VAL A 306 1.70 -45.19 4.85
CA VAL A 306 2.86 -44.65 4.07
C VAL A 306 3.59 -45.79 3.34
N ARG A 307 3.73 -46.97 3.99
CA ARG A 307 4.40 -48.14 3.41
C ARG A 307 3.71 -48.73 2.17
N SER A 308 2.42 -48.41 1.98
CA SER A 308 1.69 -48.88 0.79
C SER A 308 1.97 -48.02 -0.45
N LEU A 309 2.64 -46.89 -0.29
CA LEU A 309 2.91 -45.96 -1.38
C LEU A 309 4.18 -46.37 -2.17
N GLY A 310 4.07 -46.39 -3.49
CA GLY A 310 5.22 -46.47 -4.36
C GLY A 310 6.00 -45.15 -4.45
N ARG A 311 7.27 -45.18 -4.84
CA ARG A 311 8.17 -44.02 -4.90
C ARG A 311 7.57 -42.82 -5.68
N ASN A 312 6.84 -43.10 -6.75
CA ASN A 312 6.19 -42.05 -7.57
C ASN A 312 5.11 -41.26 -6.81
N ALA A 313 4.49 -41.86 -5.77
CA ALA A 313 3.50 -41.18 -4.94
C ALA A 313 4.15 -40.03 -4.14
N PHE A 314 5.33 -40.25 -3.59
CA PHE A 314 6.08 -39.20 -2.83
C PHE A 314 6.49 -38.03 -3.73
N ILE A 315 6.96 -38.33 -4.94
CA ILE A 315 7.27 -37.30 -5.95
C ILE A 315 6.00 -36.49 -6.29
N LYS A 316 4.85 -37.17 -6.44
CA LYS A 316 3.57 -36.52 -6.73
C LYS A 316 3.12 -35.65 -5.57
N ILE A 317 3.27 -36.09 -4.31
CA ILE A 317 2.96 -35.29 -3.12
C ILE A 317 3.85 -34.05 -3.06
N ALA A 318 5.16 -34.22 -3.21
CA ALA A 318 6.12 -33.11 -3.20
C ALA A 318 5.82 -32.08 -4.30
N ARG A 319 5.61 -32.55 -5.54
CA ARG A 319 5.23 -31.68 -6.67
C ARG A 319 3.93 -30.94 -6.40
N THR A 320 2.91 -31.61 -5.81
CA THR A 320 1.63 -30.97 -5.48
C THR A 320 1.81 -29.92 -4.38
N ALA A 321 2.63 -30.18 -3.36
CA ALA A 321 2.92 -29.21 -2.31
C ALA A 321 3.64 -27.97 -2.84
N LYS A 322 4.48 -28.14 -3.86
CA LYS A 322 5.20 -27.04 -4.52
C LYS A 322 4.41 -26.36 -5.63
N ASN A 323 3.34 -26.95 -6.09
CA ASN A 323 2.48 -26.41 -7.16
C ASN A 323 1.00 -26.65 -6.81
N PHE A 324 0.63 -26.26 -5.58
CA PHE A 324 -0.74 -26.43 -5.13
C PHE A 324 -1.67 -25.50 -5.96
N PRO A 325 -2.64 -26.07 -6.69
CA PRO A 325 -3.44 -25.30 -7.64
C PRO A 325 -4.44 -24.40 -6.93
N MET A 326 -4.56 -23.18 -7.42
CA MET A 326 -5.54 -22.18 -6.95
C MET A 326 -6.15 -21.45 -8.14
N THR A 327 -7.36 -20.95 -7.95
CA THR A 327 -8.03 -20.04 -8.87
C THR A 327 -8.45 -18.79 -8.12
N PHE A 328 -8.17 -17.61 -8.68
CA PHE A 328 -8.63 -16.35 -8.14
C PHE A 328 -9.60 -15.68 -9.11
N ASP A 329 -10.73 -15.21 -8.61
CA ASP A 329 -11.74 -14.47 -9.37
C ASP A 329 -11.72 -12.95 -9.13
N GLY A 330 -10.82 -12.48 -8.25
CA GLY A 330 -10.64 -11.07 -7.97
C GLY A 330 -10.02 -10.80 -6.59
N THR A 331 -10.46 -9.71 -6.01
CA THR A 331 -9.99 -9.20 -4.70
C THR A 331 -11.18 -8.69 -3.88
N LYS A 332 -10.93 -8.39 -2.59
CA LYS A 332 -11.94 -7.74 -1.72
C LYS A 332 -12.19 -6.27 -2.06
N GLY A 333 -11.64 -5.77 -3.16
CA GLY A 333 -11.88 -4.42 -3.68
C GLY A 333 -11.31 -3.29 -2.82
N PHE A 334 -11.56 -2.04 -3.26
CA PHE A 334 -11.03 -0.82 -2.63
C PHE A 334 -11.44 -0.64 -1.17
N GLN A 335 -12.60 -1.16 -0.76
CA GLN A 335 -13.06 -1.08 0.64
C GLN A 335 -12.08 -1.72 1.62
N ASN A 336 -11.39 -2.78 1.18
CA ASN A 336 -10.45 -3.55 1.98
C ASN A 336 -8.98 -3.34 1.57
N ALA A 337 -8.75 -2.63 0.48
CA ALA A 337 -7.40 -2.35 0.00
C ALA A 337 -6.67 -1.35 0.91
N GLN A 338 -5.38 -1.55 1.08
CA GLN A 338 -4.53 -0.59 1.77
C GLN A 338 -4.07 0.54 0.83
N VAL A 339 -3.89 0.22 -0.45
CA VAL A 339 -3.30 1.09 -1.47
C VAL A 339 -4.08 1.00 -2.78
N THR A 340 -4.04 2.08 -3.53
CA THR A 340 -4.50 2.16 -4.91
C THR A 340 -3.29 2.05 -5.83
N ARG A 341 -3.26 1.08 -6.74
CA ARG A 341 -2.35 1.08 -7.89
C ARG A 341 -2.99 1.87 -9.02
N GLY A 342 -2.17 2.66 -9.72
CA GLY A 342 -2.65 3.67 -10.64
C GLY A 342 -2.89 5.01 -9.94
N GLY A 343 -3.18 6.04 -10.70
CA GLY A 343 -3.37 7.38 -10.17
C GLY A 343 -3.35 8.44 -11.26
N ILE A 344 -3.10 9.67 -10.89
CA ILE A 344 -2.86 10.76 -11.84
C ILE A 344 -1.55 10.48 -12.58
N ASN A 345 -1.59 10.62 -13.89
CA ASN A 345 -0.45 10.36 -14.77
C ASN A 345 0.76 11.24 -14.41
N ILE A 346 1.80 10.62 -13.92
CA ILE A 346 3.02 11.28 -13.45
C ILE A 346 3.77 12.04 -14.53
N LYS A 347 3.59 11.70 -15.80
CA LYS A 347 4.22 12.41 -16.93
C LYS A 347 3.75 13.87 -17.05
N GLU A 348 2.62 14.19 -16.44
CA GLU A 348 2.01 15.51 -16.43
C GLU A 348 2.52 16.38 -15.27
N PHE A 349 3.43 15.84 -14.46
CA PHE A 349 4.06 16.53 -13.33
C PHE A 349 5.58 16.57 -13.49
N ASP A 350 6.20 17.59 -12.91
CA ASP A 350 7.65 17.68 -12.81
C ASP A 350 8.12 16.82 -11.61
N GLY A 351 9.02 15.86 -11.85
CA GLY A 351 9.50 14.96 -10.80
C GLY A 351 10.38 15.61 -9.73
N LYS A 352 10.89 16.83 -9.99
CA LYS A 352 11.76 17.59 -9.05
C LYS A 352 10.98 18.55 -8.18
N THR A 353 9.77 18.95 -8.58
CA THR A 353 8.95 19.94 -7.87
C THR A 353 7.57 19.44 -7.50
N LEU A 354 7.06 18.41 -8.22
CA LEU A 354 5.68 17.92 -8.19
C LEU A 354 4.65 18.96 -8.64
N GLU A 355 5.09 20.00 -9.37
CA GLU A 355 4.22 20.97 -10.02
C GLU A 355 3.62 20.37 -11.30
N SER A 356 2.37 20.70 -11.56
CA SER A 356 1.68 20.36 -12.81
C SER A 356 2.33 21.08 -13.99
N LYS A 357 2.59 20.32 -15.07
CA LYS A 357 3.00 20.90 -16.36
C LYS A 357 1.84 21.51 -17.15
N LYS A 358 0.60 21.26 -16.72
CA LYS A 358 -0.62 21.75 -17.39
C LYS A 358 -1.22 22.97 -16.70
N VAL A 359 -1.14 23.01 -15.38
CA VAL A 359 -1.78 24.04 -14.55
C VAL A 359 -0.72 24.65 -13.62
N PRO A 360 -0.12 25.80 -13.99
CA PRO A 360 0.90 26.44 -13.16
C PRO A 360 0.39 26.77 -11.76
N GLY A 361 1.20 26.45 -10.74
CA GLY A 361 0.85 26.68 -9.34
C GLY A 361 0.04 25.57 -8.69
N LEU A 362 -0.33 24.52 -9.44
CA LEU A 362 -0.93 23.30 -8.91
C LEU A 362 0.15 22.24 -8.67
N PHE A 363 0.16 21.66 -7.48
CA PHE A 363 1.05 20.58 -7.07
C PHE A 363 0.24 19.36 -6.66
N CYS A 364 0.81 18.16 -6.77
CA CYS A 364 0.22 16.93 -6.28
C CYS A 364 1.19 16.13 -5.45
N ALA A 365 0.69 15.42 -4.41
CA ALA A 365 1.52 14.55 -3.60
C ALA A 365 0.74 13.33 -3.05
N GLY A 366 1.49 12.31 -2.66
CA GLY A 366 0.97 11.08 -2.07
C GLY A 366 0.37 10.11 -3.09
N GLU A 367 -0.49 9.24 -2.59
CA GLU A 367 -1.13 8.13 -3.32
C GLU A 367 -2.04 8.60 -4.48
N LEU A 368 -2.31 9.90 -4.60
CA LEU A 368 -3.06 10.48 -5.72
C LEU A 368 -2.29 10.35 -7.05
N LEU A 369 -0.96 10.44 -7.01
CA LEU A 369 -0.07 10.21 -8.16
C LEU A 369 0.11 8.71 -8.41
N ASP A 370 0.28 8.32 -9.67
CA ASP A 370 0.51 6.92 -10.07
C ASP A 370 1.89 6.41 -9.61
N VAL A 371 2.05 6.28 -8.30
CA VAL A 371 3.23 5.69 -7.63
C VAL A 371 2.76 4.88 -6.43
N ASP A 372 2.97 3.58 -6.47
CA ASP A 372 2.70 2.67 -5.36
C ASP A 372 3.89 1.73 -5.12
N GLY A 373 4.06 1.34 -3.87
CA GLY A 373 5.07 0.39 -3.42
C GLY A 373 4.44 -0.80 -2.71
N GLY A 374 5.27 -1.79 -2.38
CA GLY A 374 4.87 -3.00 -1.68
C GLY A 374 4.42 -2.80 -0.24
N CYS A 375 4.16 -3.93 0.45
CA CYS A 375 3.90 -3.97 1.88
C CYS A 375 5.14 -3.57 2.68
N GLY A 376 4.94 -2.83 3.78
CA GLY A 376 6.05 -2.65 4.73
C GLY A 376 6.61 -1.25 4.86
N GLY A 377 5.78 -0.21 4.73
CA GLY A 377 6.17 1.19 4.95
C GLY A 377 6.45 1.99 3.68
N PHE A 378 6.54 1.34 2.52
CA PHE A 378 6.87 1.99 1.24
C PHE A 378 5.86 3.09 0.86
N ASN A 379 4.57 2.84 0.96
CA ASN A 379 3.54 3.80 0.56
C ASN A 379 3.46 5.02 1.49
N LEU A 380 3.76 4.86 2.77
CA LEU A 380 3.90 6.00 3.67
C LEU A 380 5.18 6.79 3.39
N GLN A 381 6.30 6.12 3.08
CA GLN A 381 7.52 6.80 2.62
C GLN A 381 7.24 7.71 1.43
N TRP A 382 6.53 7.18 0.41
CA TRP A 382 6.12 7.98 -0.75
C TRP A 382 5.26 9.18 -0.35
N ALA A 383 4.29 8.96 0.54
CA ALA A 383 3.40 10.02 0.99
C ALA A 383 4.15 11.14 1.71
N TRP A 384 5.10 10.79 2.61
CA TRP A 384 5.94 11.77 3.30
C TRP A 384 6.86 12.51 2.35
N ALA A 385 7.64 11.78 1.55
CA ALA A 385 8.64 12.34 0.64
C ALA A 385 8.02 13.29 -0.39
N SER A 386 6.95 12.86 -1.05
CA SER A 386 6.24 13.68 -2.03
C SER A 386 5.55 14.89 -1.37
N GLY A 387 4.98 14.71 -0.17
CA GLY A 387 4.40 15.81 0.58
C GLY A 387 5.45 16.88 0.95
N LEU A 388 6.59 16.46 1.49
CA LEU A 388 7.70 17.36 1.83
C LEU A 388 8.19 18.12 0.60
N LEU A 389 8.37 17.44 -0.53
CA LEU A 389 8.82 18.06 -1.77
C LEU A 389 7.80 19.07 -2.32
N ALA A 390 6.53 18.70 -2.38
CA ALA A 390 5.47 19.58 -2.89
C ALA A 390 5.32 20.84 -2.02
N GLY A 391 5.36 20.67 -0.69
CA GLY A 391 5.29 21.80 0.26
C GLY A 391 6.43 22.78 0.09
N GLU A 392 7.68 22.28 0.00
CA GLU A 392 8.84 23.12 -0.24
C GLU A 392 8.76 23.82 -1.59
N SER A 393 8.42 23.09 -2.65
CA SER A 393 8.36 23.62 -4.02
C SER A 393 7.30 24.70 -4.15
N ALA A 394 6.10 24.48 -3.61
CA ALA A 394 5.04 25.47 -3.61
C ALA A 394 5.46 26.75 -2.86
N ALA A 395 6.10 26.61 -1.70
CA ALA A 395 6.55 27.76 -0.92
C ALA A 395 7.66 28.58 -1.61
N LYS A 396 8.57 27.91 -2.32
CA LYS A 396 9.65 28.58 -3.07
C LYS A 396 9.18 29.27 -4.35
N SER A 397 8.01 28.90 -4.87
CA SER A 397 7.44 29.44 -6.11
C SER A 397 6.57 30.69 -5.89
N ILE A 398 6.43 31.19 -4.66
CA ILE A 398 5.69 32.38 -4.26
C ILE A 398 6.64 33.59 -4.11
#